data_71e42dfaf1cae334f5b56b9ecfd70234
#
_entry.id   71e42dfaf1cae334f5b56b9ecfd70234
#
_cell.length_a   1.000
_cell.length_b   1.000
_cell.length_c   1.000
_cell.angle_alpha   90.00
_cell.angle_beta   90.00
_cell.angle_gamma   90.00
#
_symmetry.space_group_name_H-M   'P 1'
#
loop_
_entity.id
_entity.type
_entity.pdbx_description
1 polymer ?
#
loop_
_entity_poly.entity_id
_entity_poly.type
_entity_poly.pdbx_seq_one_letter_code
_entity_poly.pdbx_strand_id
1 'polypeptide(L)'
;MRQHIGRHILGAVLAILILASLCGCGMGTGAGADPTPAATTPEPTPTLSPEEEAAQQERQARLAAQKDGYLLDKGYLYAVDETGELRSNTYVGVLYFREDGRYTSGSEDLDRMVAGAIRKSTDEKMTRMDMLRAMYEYTRDHIKYVGFGNHEDSYKAAHGKDGWMVESATYALENGTGNCYHFAATFAALARGVGFQAYAASGLIGSEDQEHGWVEIVDDSGEVWYSDPETEYARSYWMNQKYDLFYKSKDEIGSVTGIGYLELTDPFEAERKEAEAEGRPLPSPAPKT
;
A
#
# COMPACT_ATOMS: atom_id res chain seq x y z
N MET A 1 -1.30 22.80 -46.77
CA MET A 1 -0.28 22.35 -47.72
C MET A 1 0.89 21.74 -46.95
N ARG A 2 1.24 20.47 -47.26
CA ARG A 2 2.36 19.63 -46.77
C ARG A 2 2.14 19.05 -45.37
N GLN A 3 1.78 17.82 -45.28
CA GLN A 3 2.25 16.46 -45.60
C GLN A 3 3.01 15.83 -44.42
N HIS A 4 2.35 14.81 -43.91
CA HIS A 4 2.79 13.48 -43.47
C HIS A 4 4.30 13.23 -43.31
N ILE A 5 4.67 12.62 -42.21
CA ILE A 5 5.51 11.43 -42.22
C ILE A 5 5.14 10.59 -40.98
N GLY A 6 4.55 9.41 -41.21
CA GLY A 6 4.44 8.34 -40.23
C GLY A 6 5.77 7.56 -40.14
N ARG A 7 6.07 7.04 -38.99
CA ARG A 7 7.08 5.99 -38.81
C ARG A 7 6.51 4.89 -37.96
N HIS A 8 6.15 3.81 -38.65
CA HIS A 8 5.93 2.50 -38.05
C HIS A 8 7.26 1.99 -37.50
N ILE A 9 7.30 1.54 -36.27
CA ILE A 9 8.37 0.67 -35.76
C ILE A 9 7.72 -0.67 -35.45
N LEU A 10 8.11 -1.63 -36.24
CA LEU A 10 7.74 -3.04 -36.22
C LEU A 10 8.38 -3.69 -34.99
N GLY A 11 7.58 -4.35 -34.16
CA GLY A 11 8.06 -5.18 -33.08
C GLY A 11 8.69 -6.48 -33.61
N ALA A 12 9.86 -6.79 -33.14
CA ALA A 12 10.51 -8.08 -33.37
C ALA A 12 10.22 -9.03 -32.21
N VAL A 13 9.42 -10.05 -32.50
CA VAL A 13 9.22 -11.20 -31.62
C VAL A 13 10.43 -12.11 -31.79
N LEU A 14 11.19 -12.31 -30.73
CA LEU A 14 12.33 -13.26 -30.73
C LEU A 14 11.83 -14.64 -30.28
N ALA A 15 11.55 -15.50 -31.22
CA ALA A 15 11.29 -16.92 -30.97
C ALA A 15 12.63 -17.67 -30.81
N ILE A 16 12.87 -18.25 -29.64
CA ILE A 16 14.02 -19.14 -29.42
C ILE A 16 13.61 -20.53 -29.84
N LEU A 17 14.14 -20.94 -31.00
CA LEU A 17 14.11 -22.31 -31.50
C LEU A 17 15.23 -23.12 -30.84
N ILE A 18 14.87 -24.14 -30.07
CA ILE A 18 15.81 -25.17 -29.62
C ILE A 18 15.97 -26.20 -30.76
N LEU A 19 17.12 -26.19 -31.40
CA LEU A 19 17.53 -27.21 -32.36
C LEU A 19 18.04 -28.44 -31.61
N ALA A 20 17.32 -29.55 -31.73
CA ALA A 20 17.84 -30.87 -31.39
C ALA A 20 18.68 -31.37 -32.55
N SER A 21 19.98 -31.55 -32.35
CA SER A 21 20.87 -32.23 -33.30
C SER A 21 20.83 -33.73 -33.09
N LEU A 22 20.28 -34.42 -34.04
CA LEU A 22 20.45 -35.88 -34.26
C LEU A 22 21.61 -36.11 -35.22
N CYS A 23 22.66 -36.81 -34.77
CA CYS A 23 23.62 -37.56 -35.58
C CYS A 23 24.37 -38.46 -34.56
N GLY A 24 24.58 -39.71 -34.77
CA GLY A 24 24.53 -40.65 -35.87
C GLY A 24 25.17 -41.96 -35.40
N CYS A 25 24.90 -43.00 -36.09
CA CYS A 25 25.20 -44.39 -35.90
C CYS A 25 26.59 -44.78 -35.39
N GLY A 26 26.62 -45.74 -34.44
CA GLY A 26 27.81 -46.57 -34.16
C GLY A 26 27.37 -47.91 -33.54
N MET A 27 27.47 -49.00 -34.30
CA MET A 27 27.26 -50.37 -33.81
C MET A 27 28.34 -50.76 -32.79
N GLY A 28 27.88 -51.24 -31.63
CA GLY A 28 28.75 -51.87 -30.64
C GLY A 28 27.92 -52.76 -29.72
N THR A 29 28.06 -54.07 -29.90
CA THR A 29 27.45 -55.11 -29.07
C THR A 29 28.10 -55.13 -27.70
N GLY A 30 27.29 -54.91 -26.65
CA GLY A 30 27.72 -55.09 -25.27
C GLY A 30 26.51 -54.99 -24.33
N ALA A 31 26.11 -56.12 -23.72
CA ALA A 31 25.08 -56.22 -22.72
C ALA A 31 25.55 -55.44 -21.46
N GLY A 32 24.94 -54.30 -21.21
CA GLY A 32 25.16 -53.51 -20.01
C GLY A 32 23.82 -53.11 -19.47
N ALA A 33 23.55 -53.45 -18.23
CA ALA A 33 22.31 -53.13 -17.50
C ALA A 33 22.08 -51.61 -17.47
N ASP A 34 20.86 -51.19 -17.83
CA ASP A 34 20.37 -49.82 -17.72
C ASP A 34 20.49 -49.34 -16.27
N PRO A 35 21.14 -48.17 -15.98
CA PRO A 35 21.11 -47.62 -14.63
C PRO A 35 19.70 -47.09 -14.38
N THR A 36 18.97 -47.75 -13.49
CA THR A 36 17.75 -47.24 -12.89
C THR A 36 18.02 -45.82 -12.39
N PRO A 37 17.19 -44.79 -12.75
CA PRO A 37 17.37 -43.45 -12.22
C PRO A 37 17.28 -43.53 -10.70
N ALA A 38 18.34 -43.07 -10.02
CA ALA A 38 18.35 -42.98 -8.56
C ALA A 38 17.15 -42.12 -8.12
N ALA A 39 16.33 -42.71 -7.27
CA ALA A 39 15.25 -42.00 -6.61
C ALA A 39 15.85 -40.82 -5.84
N THR A 40 15.55 -39.61 -6.26
CA THR A 40 15.88 -38.39 -5.50
C THR A 40 15.16 -38.49 -4.17
N THR A 41 15.92 -38.71 -3.12
CA THR A 41 15.42 -38.61 -1.73
C THR A 41 14.90 -37.19 -1.54
N PRO A 42 13.65 -36.99 -1.12
CA PRO A 42 13.16 -35.63 -0.85
C PRO A 42 14.05 -35.01 0.21
N GLU A 43 14.50 -33.78 -0.06
CA GLU A 43 15.27 -32.99 0.89
C GLU A 43 14.44 -32.83 2.16
N PRO A 44 15.01 -33.07 3.36
CA PRO A 44 14.25 -32.98 4.60
C PRO A 44 13.73 -31.55 4.76
N THR A 45 12.43 -31.41 4.92
CA THR A 45 11.78 -30.14 5.28
C THR A 45 12.48 -29.59 6.52
N PRO A 46 12.96 -28.34 6.51
CA PRO A 46 13.64 -27.76 7.66
C PRO A 46 12.71 -27.82 8.88
N THR A 47 13.15 -28.53 9.91
CA THR A 47 12.43 -28.61 11.18
C THR A 47 12.67 -27.28 11.91
N LEU A 48 11.58 -26.60 12.28
CA LEU A 48 11.66 -25.37 13.07
C LEU A 48 12.36 -25.63 14.40
N SER A 49 13.08 -24.65 14.91
CA SER A 49 13.62 -24.71 16.26
C SER A 49 12.49 -24.60 17.29
N PRO A 50 12.67 -25.07 18.52
CA PRO A 50 11.64 -24.96 19.57
C PRO A 50 11.20 -23.50 19.83
N GLU A 51 12.08 -22.54 19.63
CA GLU A 51 11.77 -21.11 19.75
C GLU A 51 10.90 -20.60 18.59
N GLU A 52 11.17 -21.06 17.37
CA GLU A 52 10.34 -20.76 16.19
C GLU A 52 8.96 -21.41 16.27
N GLU A 53 8.89 -22.64 16.78
CA GLU A 53 7.60 -23.34 17.03
C GLU A 53 6.78 -22.60 18.09
N ALA A 54 7.39 -22.15 19.19
CA ALA A 54 6.70 -21.39 20.24
C ALA A 54 6.20 -20.02 19.70
N ALA A 55 7.01 -19.32 18.93
CA ALA A 55 6.62 -18.05 18.29
C ALA A 55 5.48 -18.25 17.28
N GLN A 56 5.48 -19.36 16.55
CA GLN A 56 4.40 -19.69 15.62
C GLN A 56 3.10 -20.03 16.36
N GLN A 57 3.16 -20.77 17.46
CA GLN A 57 2.00 -21.09 18.30
C GLN A 57 1.40 -19.83 18.93
N GLU A 58 2.24 -18.93 19.47
CA GLU A 58 1.79 -17.65 20.01
C GLU A 58 1.11 -16.79 18.93
N ARG A 59 1.71 -16.71 17.75
CA ARG A 59 1.12 -16.02 16.60
C ARG A 59 -0.23 -16.61 16.21
N GLN A 60 -0.37 -17.92 16.13
CA GLN A 60 -1.63 -18.58 15.83
C GLN A 60 -2.69 -18.31 16.89
N ALA A 61 -2.32 -18.31 18.18
CA ALA A 61 -3.24 -17.97 19.26
C ALA A 61 -3.73 -16.51 19.16
N ARG A 62 -2.84 -15.58 18.80
CA ARG A 62 -3.19 -14.16 18.56
C ARG A 62 -4.12 -14.02 17.35
N LEU A 63 -3.86 -14.75 16.27
CA LEU A 63 -4.73 -14.79 15.08
C LEU A 63 -6.14 -15.27 15.42
N ALA A 64 -6.24 -16.36 16.16
CA ALA A 64 -7.52 -16.93 16.57
C ALA A 64 -8.32 -16.01 17.53
N ALA A 65 -7.63 -15.13 18.25
CA ALA A 65 -8.26 -14.15 19.14
C ALA A 65 -8.73 -12.88 18.42
N GLN A 66 -8.34 -12.69 17.18
CA GLN A 66 -8.62 -11.47 16.41
C GLN A 66 -10.08 -11.44 15.95
N LYS A 67 -10.79 -10.34 16.27
CA LYS A 67 -12.22 -10.21 15.96
C LYS A 67 -12.50 -9.39 14.71
N ASP A 68 -11.55 -8.55 14.30
CA ASP A 68 -11.67 -7.64 13.14
C ASP A 68 -11.01 -8.18 11.86
N GLY A 69 -10.53 -9.43 11.87
CA GLY A 69 -9.89 -10.04 10.71
C GLY A 69 -8.48 -9.57 10.40
N TYR A 70 -7.89 -8.70 11.23
CA TYR A 70 -6.52 -8.20 11.05
C TYR A 70 -5.64 -8.48 12.25
N LEU A 71 -4.35 -8.72 11.98
CA LEU A 71 -3.30 -8.88 12.99
C LEU A 71 -2.12 -7.98 12.66
N LEU A 72 -1.59 -7.29 13.67
CA LEU A 72 -0.27 -6.66 13.61
C LEU A 72 0.77 -7.56 14.28
N ASP A 73 1.81 -7.91 13.53
CA ASP A 73 2.99 -8.60 14.06
C ASP A 73 4.26 -7.82 13.67
N LYS A 74 5.01 -7.39 14.68
CA LYS A 74 6.20 -6.52 14.50
C LYS A 74 5.94 -5.28 13.63
N GLY A 75 4.72 -4.73 13.70
CA GLY A 75 4.26 -3.57 12.94
C GLY A 75 3.81 -3.88 11.51
N TYR A 76 3.92 -5.11 11.04
CA TYR A 76 3.37 -5.54 9.75
C TYR A 76 1.95 -6.04 9.90
N LEU A 77 1.08 -5.64 8.96
CA LEU A 77 -0.31 -6.04 8.91
C LEU A 77 -0.48 -7.38 8.19
N TYR A 78 -1.33 -8.23 8.75
CA TYR A 78 -1.81 -9.48 8.17
C TYR A 78 -3.33 -9.50 8.20
N ALA A 79 -3.97 -10.12 7.21
CA ALA A 79 -5.40 -10.41 7.26
C ALA A 79 -5.65 -11.89 7.47
N VAL A 80 -6.71 -12.20 8.21
CA VAL A 80 -7.18 -13.58 8.43
C VAL A 80 -8.61 -13.72 7.94
N ASP A 81 -8.96 -14.93 7.53
CA ASP A 81 -10.33 -15.28 7.20
C ASP A 81 -11.11 -15.75 8.43
N GLU A 82 -12.36 -16.15 8.21
CA GLU A 82 -13.27 -16.63 9.25
C GLU A 82 -12.78 -17.93 9.94
N THR A 83 -11.88 -18.68 9.30
CA THR A 83 -11.26 -19.89 9.86
C THR A 83 -9.99 -19.61 10.65
N GLY A 84 -9.49 -18.37 10.61
CA GLY A 84 -8.22 -17.96 11.22
C GLY A 84 -7.00 -18.18 10.33
N GLU A 85 -7.21 -18.55 9.05
CA GLU A 85 -6.11 -18.72 8.09
C GLU A 85 -5.69 -17.37 7.51
N LEU A 86 -4.37 -17.22 7.24
CA LEU A 86 -3.84 -16.02 6.61
C LEU A 86 -4.35 -15.89 5.17
N ARG A 87 -4.83 -14.70 4.85
CA ARG A 87 -5.07 -14.32 3.46
C ARG A 87 -3.73 -14.01 2.79
N SER A 88 -3.47 -14.63 1.65
CA SER A 88 -2.24 -14.44 0.89
C SER A 88 -2.53 -14.37 -0.61
N ASN A 89 -1.67 -13.66 -1.36
CA ASN A 89 -1.81 -13.40 -2.80
C ASN A 89 -3.19 -12.86 -3.17
N THR A 90 -3.75 -11.97 -2.36
CA THR A 90 -5.11 -11.46 -2.53
C THR A 90 -5.28 -10.05 -1.99
N TYR A 91 -6.33 -9.39 -2.47
CA TYR A 91 -6.80 -8.12 -1.92
C TYR A 91 -7.87 -8.34 -0.85
N VAL A 92 -7.84 -7.49 0.17
CA VAL A 92 -8.95 -7.24 1.10
C VAL A 92 -9.27 -5.75 0.97
N GLY A 93 -10.29 -5.41 0.18
CA GLY A 93 -10.50 -4.04 -0.28
C GLY A 93 -9.32 -3.58 -1.15
N VAL A 94 -8.62 -2.53 -0.75
CA VAL A 94 -7.42 -2.00 -1.43
C VAL A 94 -6.10 -2.51 -0.83
N LEU A 95 -6.18 -3.34 0.21
CA LEU A 95 -5.00 -3.86 0.88
C LEU A 95 -4.56 -5.16 0.21
N TYR A 96 -3.42 -5.15 -0.45
CA TYR A 96 -2.85 -6.36 -1.05
C TYR A 96 -1.98 -7.11 -0.05
N PHE A 97 -2.29 -8.39 0.14
CA PHE A 97 -1.54 -9.31 0.99
C PHE A 97 -0.74 -10.27 0.11
N ARG A 98 0.58 -10.21 0.22
CA ARG A 98 1.50 -11.02 -0.59
C ARG A 98 1.55 -12.48 -0.12
N GLU A 99 2.40 -13.30 -0.74
CA GLU A 99 2.49 -14.75 -0.50
C GLU A 99 2.72 -15.12 0.97
N ASP A 100 3.51 -14.33 1.70
CA ASP A 100 3.78 -14.53 3.13
C ASP A 100 2.65 -13.99 4.05
N GLY A 101 1.55 -13.52 3.48
CA GLY A 101 0.39 -12.97 4.17
C GLY A 101 0.57 -11.54 4.68
N ARG A 102 1.71 -10.87 4.46
CA ARG A 102 1.89 -9.46 4.82
C ARG A 102 1.21 -8.54 3.83
N TYR A 103 0.60 -7.49 4.35
CA TYR A 103 0.24 -6.33 3.54
C TYR A 103 1.50 -5.70 2.92
N THR A 104 1.41 -5.24 1.70
CA THR A 104 2.44 -4.44 1.04
C THR A 104 1.84 -3.28 0.27
N SER A 105 2.56 -2.16 0.28
CA SER A 105 2.32 -1.01 -0.58
C SER A 105 2.88 -1.19 -2.00
N GLY A 106 3.58 -2.31 -2.26
CA GLY A 106 4.39 -2.51 -3.45
C GLY A 106 5.85 -2.03 -3.31
N SER A 107 6.19 -1.37 -2.21
CA SER A 107 7.55 -0.90 -1.89
C SER A 107 8.03 -1.45 -0.55
N GLU A 108 9.04 -2.31 -0.56
CA GLU A 108 9.64 -2.86 0.66
C GLU A 108 10.21 -1.77 1.59
N ASP A 109 10.72 -0.68 1.04
CA ASP A 109 11.24 0.44 1.82
C ASP A 109 10.12 1.17 2.55
N LEU A 110 9.02 1.47 1.86
CA LEU A 110 7.85 2.08 2.49
C LEU A 110 7.24 1.15 3.53
N ASP A 111 7.06 -0.14 3.23
CA ASP A 111 6.51 -1.13 4.16
C ASP A 111 7.32 -1.21 5.45
N ARG A 112 8.67 -1.17 5.35
CA ARG A 112 9.58 -1.16 6.51
C ARG A 112 9.43 0.10 7.35
N MET A 113 9.30 1.27 6.71
CA MET A 113 9.11 2.55 7.42
C MET A 113 7.76 2.63 8.10
N VAL A 114 6.69 2.20 7.42
CA VAL A 114 5.34 2.08 7.98
C VAL A 114 5.34 1.16 9.19
N ALA A 115 5.92 -0.04 9.07
CA ALA A 115 6.04 -0.97 10.20
C ALA A 115 6.85 -0.37 11.37
N GLY A 116 7.87 0.43 11.07
CA GLY A 116 8.66 1.17 12.06
C GLY A 116 7.84 2.20 12.82
N ALA A 117 7.04 2.99 12.12
CA ALA A 117 6.15 3.99 12.71
C ALA A 117 5.06 3.35 13.58
N ILE A 118 4.44 2.27 13.11
CA ILE A 118 3.44 1.51 13.85
C ILE A 118 4.02 0.98 15.17
N ARG A 119 5.15 0.27 15.13
CA ARG A 119 5.80 -0.23 16.36
C ARG A 119 6.14 0.85 17.37
N LYS A 120 6.46 2.05 16.90
CA LYS A 120 6.84 3.18 17.76
C LYS A 120 5.63 3.85 18.41
N SER A 121 4.48 3.82 17.76
CA SER A 121 3.33 4.65 18.10
C SER A 121 2.10 3.86 18.56
N THR A 122 2.12 2.53 18.51
CA THR A 122 0.98 1.68 18.91
C THR A 122 1.40 0.62 19.91
N ASP A 123 0.42 0.11 20.65
CA ASP A 123 0.56 -1.03 21.55
C ASP A 123 -0.60 -2.03 21.38
N GLU A 124 -0.47 -3.20 22.02
CA GLU A 124 -1.43 -4.32 21.91
C GLU A 124 -2.81 -4.04 22.53
N LYS A 125 -2.97 -2.98 23.31
CA LYS A 125 -4.22 -2.61 23.97
C LYS A 125 -5.06 -1.65 23.13
N MET A 126 -4.45 -1.04 22.14
CA MET A 126 -5.12 -0.10 21.24
C MET A 126 -6.14 -0.81 20.38
N THR A 127 -7.31 -0.20 20.26
CA THR A 127 -8.26 -0.58 19.20
C THR A 127 -7.72 -0.17 17.85
N ARG A 128 -8.30 -0.71 16.78
CA ARG A 128 -7.92 -0.34 15.40
C ARG A 128 -8.08 1.18 15.16
N MET A 129 -9.12 1.77 15.72
CA MET A 129 -9.37 3.22 15.63
C MET A 129 -8.33 4.03 16.45
N ASP A 130 -7.91 3.53 17.61
CA ASP A 130 -6.85 4.19 18.38
C ASP A 130 -5.52 4.16 17.61
N MET A 131 -5.21 3.04 16.94
CA MET A 131 -4.05 2.92 16.08
C MET A 131 -4.12 3.89 14.90
N LEU A 132 -5.29 4.03 14.25
CA LEU A 132 -5.49 4.99 13.17
C LEU A 132 -5.25 6.43 13.65
N ARG A 133 -5.78 6.78 14.83
CA ARG A 133 -5.53 8.08 15.45
C ARG A 133 -4.06 8.31 15.73
N ALA A 134 -3.36 7.30 16.25
CA ALA A 134 -1.93 7.39 16.51
C ALA A 134 -1.12 7.60 15.21
N MET A 135 -1.54 6.98 14.10
CA MET A 135 -0.91 7.18 12.79
C MET A 135 -1.19 8.58 12.22
N TYR A 136 -2.38 9.11 12.45
CA TYR A 136 -2.71 10.49 12.09
C TYR A 136 -1.82 11.50 12.84
N GLU A 137 -1.74 11.35 14.15
CA GLU A 137 -0.91 12.21 15.01
C GLU A 137 0.58 12.07 14.70
N TYR A 138 1.05 10.83 14.43
CA TYR A 138 2.41 10.59 13.95
C TYR A 138 2.70 11.37 12.67
N THR A 139 1.80 11.32 11.68
CA THR A 139 1.96 12.05 10.41
C THR A 139 2.05 13.56 10.66
N ARG A 140 1.07 14.12 11.40
CA ARG A 140 1.00 15.54 11.71
C ARG A 140 2.27 16.06 12.41
N ASP A 141 2.79 15.29 13.36
CA ASP A 141 3.88 15.72 14.23
C ASP A 141 5.28 15.37 13.68
N HIS A 142 5.37 14.40 12.77
CA HIS A 142 6.62 13.95 12.17
C HIS A 142 7.05 14.77 10.97
N ILE A 143 6.10 15.23 10.15
CA ILE A 143 6.38 15.96 8.91
C ILE A 143 6.33 17.46 9.18
N LYS A 144 7.39 18.17 8.78
CA LYS A 144 7.42 19.64 8.74
C LYS A 144 7.02 20.12 7.36
N TYR A 145 6.07 21.03 7.31
CA TYR A 145 5.64 21.60 6.04
C TYR A 145 6.75 22.44 5.39
N VAL A 146 7.01 22.14 4.13
CA VAL A 146 7.87 22.91 3.23
C VAL A 146 7.07 23.21 1.97
N GLY A 147 6.99 24.47 1.57
CA GLY A 147 6.15 24.92 0.45
C GLY A 147 6.50 24.28 -0.90
N PHE A 148 5.64 24.46 -1.87
CA PHE A 148 5.73 23.86 -3.20
C PHE A 148 7.04 24.12 -3.95
N GLY A 149 7.71 25.26 -3.72
CA GLY A 149 8.94 25.61 -4.40
C GLY A 149 10.11 24.62 -4.25
N ASN A 150 10.03 23.73 -3.24
CA ASN A 150 11.03 22.70 -3.01
C ASN A 150 10.57 21.29 -3.46
N HIS A 151 9.32 21.16 -3.91
CA HIS A 151 8.69 19.88 -4.25
C HIS A 151 7.75 19.99 -5.46
N GLU A 152 8.14 20.82 -6.46
CA GLU A 152 7.35 20.99 -7.69
C GLU A 152 7.07 19.66 -8.40
N ASP A 153 7.97 18.68 -8.25
CA ASP A 153 7.80 17.36 -8.83
C ASP A 153 6.71 16.53 -8.14
N SER A 154 6.48 16.72 -6.82
CA SER A 154 5.42 16.00 -6.11
C SER A 154 4.03 16.47 -6.51
N TYR A 155 3.88 17.74 -6.83
CA TYR A 155 2.66 18.31 -7.35
C TYR A 155 2.30 17.74 -8.73
N LYS A 156 3.27 17.74 -9.64
CA LYS A 156 3.11 17.13 -10.97
C LYS A 156 2.90 15.62 -10.89
N ALA A 157 3.51 14.97 -9.89
CA ALA A 157 3.32 13.55 -9.63
C ALA A 157 1.90 13.22 -9.18
N ALA A 158 1.32 14.02 -8.28
CA ALA A 158 -0.04 13.81 -7.78
C ALA A 158 -1.13 13.95 -8.87
N HIS A 159 -0.83 14.65 -9.95
CA HIS A 159 -1.79 14.91 -11.04
C HIS A 159 -1.63 14.02 -12.28
N GLY A 160 -0.72 13.08 -12.33
CA GLY A 160 -0.55 12.32 -13.56
C GLY A 160 0.43 11.16 -13.56
N LYS A 161 0.97 10.77 -12.42
CA LYS A 161 1.81 9.59 -12.32
C LYS A 161 1.18 8.56 -11.41
N ASP A 162 1.09 7.34 -11.91
CA ASP A 162 0.84 6.16 -11.11
C ASP A 162 1.94 6.04 -10.02
N GLY A 163 1.58 5.62 -8.83
CA GLY A 163 2.54 5.41 -7.73
C GLY A 163 2.99 6.66 -6.96
N TRP A 164 2.47 7.84 -7.22
CA TRP A 164 2.87 9.07 -6.52
C TRP A 164 2.73 8.99 -5.00
N MET A 165 1.73 8.24 -4.52
CA MET A 165 1.49 8.06 -3.09
C MET A 165 2.67 7.33 -2.42
N VAL A 166 3.21 6.29 -3.05
CA VAL A 166 4.35 5.52 -2.54
C VAL A 166 5.60 6.39 -2.50
N GLU A 167 5.89 7.11 -3.57
CA GLU A 167 7.06 8.01 -3.65
C GLU A 167 6.99 9.13 -2.61
N SER A 168 5.83 9.79 -2.49
CA SER A 168 5.63 10.90 -1.55
C SER A 168 5.67 10.43 -0.09
N ALA A 169 5.06 9.30 0.24
CA ALA A 169 5.10 8.74 1.59
C ALA A 169 6.52 8.30 1.98
N THR A 170 7.24 7.65 1.06
CA THR A 170 8.64 7.26 1.26
C THR A 170 9.50 8.48 1.55
N TYR A 171 9.43 9.50 0.68
CA TYR A 171 10.19 10.73 0.87
C TYR A 171 9.91 11.40 2.23
N ALA A 172 8.62 11.54 2.59
CA ALA A 172 8.25 12.22 3.82
C ALA A 172 8.69 11.45 5.08
N LEU A 173 8.59 10.14 5.08
CA LEU A 173 9.02 9.30 6.20
C LEU A 173 10.55 9.29 6.35
N GLU A 174 11.30 9.37 5.26
CA GLU A 174 12.77 9.44 5.28
C GLU A 174 13.28 10.81 5.73
N ASN A 175 12.65 11.89 5.25
CA ASN A 175 13.20 13.24 5.40
C ASN A 175 12.51 14.06 6.50
N GLY A 176 11.34 13.65 6.97
CA GLY A 176 10.54 14.38 7.95
C GLY A 176 10.04 15.74 7.44
N THR A 177 9.94 15.92 6.12
CA THR A 177 9.49 17.17 5.47
C THR A 177 8.60 16.85 4.27
N GLY A 178 7.70 17.77 3.95
CA GLY A 178 6.84 17.63 2.78
C GLY A 178 5.82 18.75 2.64
N ASN A 179 5.00 18.67 1.60
CA ASN A 179 3.82 19.49 1.39
C ASN A 179 2.53 18.70 1.66
N CYS A 180 1.36 19.27 1.39
CA CYS A 180 0.06 18.62 1.63
C CYS A 180 -0.05 17.21 1.04
N TYR A 181 0.49 16.96 -0.16
CA TYR A 181 0.50 15.64 -0.79
C TYR A 181 1.34 14.62 -0.03
N HIS A 182 2.47 15.04 0.52
CA HIS A 182 3.31 14.18 1.37
C HIS A 182 2.61 13.80 2.67
N PHE A 183 1.92 14.77 3.31
CA PHE A 183 1.11 14.48 4.50
C PHE A 183 -0.01 13.48 4.17
N ALA A 184 -0.76 13.71 3.08
CA ALA A 184 -1.83 12.83 2.65
C ALA A 184 -1.31 11.42 2.32
N ALA A 185 -0.26 11.31 1.51
CA ALA A 185 0.33 10.03 1.13
C ALA A 185 0.86 9.25 2.34
N THR A 186 1.54 9.94 3.27
CA THR A 186 2.08 9.31 4.48
C THR A 186 0.96 8.79 5.38
N PHE A 187 -0.07 9.61 5.64
CA PHE A 187 -1.17 9.16 6.49
C PHE A 187 -1.95 8.02 5.81
N ALA A 188 -2.20 8.06 4.50
CA ALA A 188 -2.85 6.96 3.78
C ALA A 188 -2.03 5.66 3.88
N ALA A 189 -0.70 5.72 3.71
CA ALA A 189 0.16 4.54 3.84
C ALA A 189 0.15 3.97 5.27
N LEU A 190 0.22 4.82 6.29
CA LEU A 190 0.16 4.42 7.70
C LEU A 190 -1.21 3.85 8.08
N ALA A 191 -2.30 4.46 7.60
CA ALA A 191 -3.66 3.98 7.80
C ALA A 191 -3.88 2.60 7.19
N ARG A 192 -3.37 2.37 5.97
CA ARG A 192 -3.36 1.05 5.33
C ARG A 192 -2.55 0.04 6.15
N GLY A 193 -1.41 0.46 6.69
CA GLY A 193 -0.58 -0.37 7.56
C GLY A 193 -1.24 -0.81 8.86
N VAL A 194 -2.32 -0.15 9.27
CA VAL A 194 -3.16 -0.55 10.42
C VAL A 194 -4.55 -1.07 9.99
N GLY A 195 -4.75 -1.37 8.71
CA GLY A 195 -5.91 -2.12 8.20
C GLY A 195 -7.08 -1.29 7.70
N PHE A 196 -6.90 0.00 7.40
CA PHE A 196 -7.96 0.84 6.85
C PHE A 196 -7.90 0.98 5.34
N GLN A 197 -9.07 1.10 4.71
CA GLN A 197 -9.23 1.39 3.28
C GLN A 197 -9.01 2.89 3.07
N ALA A 198 -7.76 3.32 3.07
CA ALA A 198 -7.38 4.73 3.02
C ALA A 198 -6.79 5.12 1.66
N TYR A 199 -7.14 6.30 1.19
CA TYR A 199 -6.72 6.87 -0.09
C TYR A 199 -6.17 8.27 0.13
N ALA A 200 -5.02 8.57 -0.48
CA ALA A 200 -4.58 9.95 -0.61
C ALA A 200 -5.33 10.60 -1.77
N ALA A 201 -6.19 11.53 -1.45
CA ALA A 201 -6.95 12.29 -2.41
C ALA A 201 -6.21 13.57 -2.81
N SER A 202 -6.42 14.02 -4.03
CA SER A 202 -5.95 15.31 -4.52
C SER A 202 -7.11 16.11 -5.11
N GLY A 203 -7.09 17.42 -4.88
CA GLY A 203 -8.18 18.26 -5.36
C GLY A 203 -7.98 19.73 -4.99
N LEU A 204 -9.07 20.44 -4.86
CA LEU A 204 -9.10 21.85 -4.55
C LEU A 204 -9.74 22.09 -3.19
N ILE A 205 -9.21 23.03 -2.43
CA ILE A 205 -9.80 23.48 -1.18
C ILE A 205 -10.03 25.00 -1.17
N GLY A 206 -11.08 25.40 -0.42
CA GLY A 206 -11.39 26.80 -0.17
C GLY A 206 -12.06 27.51 -1.35
N SER A 207 -12.23 28.82 -1.18
CA SER A 207 -12.90 29.69 -2.16
C SER A 207 -12.01 30.13 -3.33
N GLU A 208 -10.70 29.88 -3.23
CA GLU A 208 -9.69 30.29 -4.21
C GLU A 208 -9.16 29.11 -5.03
N ASP A 209 -9.84 27.95 -4.97
CA ASP A 209 -9.46 26.74 -5.68
C ASP A 209 -7.98 26.37 -5.46
N GLN A 210 -7.55 26.39 -4.20
CA GLN A 210 -6.18 26.02 -3.86
C GLN A 210 -6.00 24.52 -3.95
N GLU A 211 -5.02 24.08 -4.68
CA GLU A 211 -4.68 22.67 -4.79
C GLU A 211 -4.20 22.11 -3.46
N HIS A 212 -4.70 20.92 -3.12
CA HIS A 212 -4.48 20.30 -1.83
C HIS A 212 -4.56 18.77 -1.89
N GLY A 213 -3.93 18.12 -0.91
CA GLY A 213 -4.02 16.69 -0.69
C GLY A 213 -4.54 16.39 0.71
N TRP A 214 -5.49 15.46 0.81
CA TRP A 214 -6.07 14.96 2.07
C TRP A 214 -6.23 13.44 2.01
N VAL A 215 -6.80 12.83 3.04
CA VAL A 215 -7.04 11.39 3.08
C VAL A 215 -8.52 11.10 3.19
N GLU A 216 -8.98 10.19 2.37
CA GLU A 216 -10.31 9.59 2.42
C GLU A 216 -10.20 8.16 2.91
N ILE A 217 -11.04 7.80 3.87
CA ILE A 217 -11.09 6.45 4.46
C ILE A 217 -12.49 5.92 4.24
N VAL A 218 -12.58 4.78 3.56
CA VAL A 218 -13.85 4.10 3.33
C VAL A 218 -14.04 3.07 4.44
N ASP A 219 -15.13 3.18 5.19
CA ASP A 219 -15.46 2.22 6.22
C ASP A 219 -16.18 0.97 5.66
N ASP A 220 -16.47 0.01 6.52
CA ASP A 220 -17.13 -1.25 6.15
C ASP A 220 -18.55 -1.05 5.61
N SER A 221 -19.19 0.09 5.91
CA SER A 221 -20.50 0.45 5.35
C SER A 221 -20.41 1.09 3.96
N GLY A 222 -19.18 1.45 3.54
CA GLY A 222 -18.91 2.20 2.32
C GLY A 222 -19.05 3.73 2.49
N GLU A 223 -19.15 4.21 3.73
CA GLU A 223 -19.15 5.64 4.02
C GLU A 223 -17.71 6.18 3.96
N VAL A 224 -17.58 7.42 3.44
CA VAL A 224 -16.28 8.07 3.25
C VAL A 224 -16.03 9.08 4.38
N TRP A 225 -14.92 8.90 5.06
CA TRP A 225 -14.46 9.75 6.15
C TRP A 225 -13.19 10.49 5.75
N TYR A 226 -13.14 11.77 6.08
CA TYR A 226 -12.08 12.69 5.70
C TYR A 226 -11.10 12.93 6.84
N SER A 227 -9.82 13.02 6.52
CA SER A 227 -8.77 13.38 7.46
C SER A 227 -7.73 14.26 6.79
N ASP A 228 -7.35 15.35 7.45
CA ASP A 228 -6.41 16.32 6.89
C ASP A 228 -5.35 16.74 7.92
N PRO A 229 -4.28 15.94 8.05
CA PRO A 229 -3.21 16.21 9.01
C PRO A 229 -2.41 17.47 8.67
N GLU A 230 -2.34 17.87 7.38
CA GLU A 230 -1.60 19.05 6.96
C GLU A 230 -2.34 20.33 7.36
N THR A 231 -3.63 20.46 7.03
CA THR A 231 -4.41 21.64 7.42
C THR A 231 -4.46 21.78 8.96
N GLU A 232 -4.56 20.68 9.71
CA GLU A 232 -4.47 20.73 11.18
C GLU A 232 -3.11 21.22 11.65
N TYR A 233 -2.02 20.72 11.07
CA TYR A 233 -0.66 21.19 11.35
C TYR A 233 -0.49 22.68 11.03
N ALA A 234 -0.87 23.10 9.83
CA ALA A 234 -0.72 24.46 9.35
C ALA A 234 -1.49 25.47 10.24
N ARG A 235 -2.73 25.15 10.58
CA ARG A 235 -3.56 25.99 11.44
C ARG A 235 -3.01 26.07 12.86
N SER A 236 -2.53 24.96 13.39
CA SER A 236 -1.89 24.93 14.72
C SER A 236 -0.60 25.72 14.75
N TYR A 237 0.27 25.52 13.79
CA TYR A 237 1.60 26.09 13.76
C TYR A 237 1.62 27.59 13.41
N TRP A 238 0.85 28.01 12.37
CA TRP A 238 0.89 29.40 11.91
C TRP A 238 -0.19 30.29 12.49
N MET A 239 -1.32 29.73 12.89
CA MET A 239 -2.48 30.51 13.35
C MET A 239 -2.76 30.33 14.83
N ASN A 240 -2.04 29.46 15.54
CA ASN A 240 -2.30 29.06 16.93
C ASN A 240 -3.77 28.64 17.15
N GLN A 241 -4.36 27.97 16.15
CA GLN A 241 -5.73 27.47 16.19
C GLN A 241 -5.70 25.95 16.33
N LYS A 242 -6.49 25.42 17.25
CA LYS A 242 -6.61 23.98 17.46
C LYS A 242 -7.83 23.47 16.71
N TYR A 243 -7.60 22.59 15.77
CA TYR A 243 -8.62 21.83 15.07
C TYR A 243 -8.42 20.34 15.34
N ASP A 244 -9.48 19.57 15.17
CA ASP A 244 -9.42 18.12 15.06
C ASP A 244 -10.01 17.75 13.71
N LEU A 245 -9.14 17.47 12.75
CA LEU A 245 -9.48 17.12 11.37
C LEU A 245 -9.28 15.61 11.10
N PHE A 246 -9.38 14.82 12.14
CA PHE A 246 -9.30 13.37 12.06
C PHE A 246 -10.67 12.74 11.94
N TYR A 247 -10.86 11.91 10.92
CA TYR A 247 -12.02 11.02 10.75
C TYR A 247 -13.36 11.74 10.85
N LYS A 248 -13.57 12.71 9.99
CA LYS A 248 -14.78 13.55 9.91
C LYS A 248 -15.60 13.20 8.68
N SER A 249 -16.91 13.37 8.75
CA SER A 249 -17.71 13.43 7.54
C SER A 249 -17.34 14.68 6.70
N LYS A 250 -17.70 14.69 5.43
CA LYS A 250 -17.42 15.83 4.53
C LYS A 250 -18.00 17.14 5.07
N ASP A 251 -19.20 17.09 5.59
CA ASP A 251 -19.88 18.27 6.16
C ASP A 251 -19.20 18.74 7.44
N GLU A 252 -18.78 17.82 8.32
CA GLU A 252 -18.08 18.15 9.56
C GLU A 252 -16.72 18.79 9.29
N ILE A 253 -15.89 18.21 8.42
CA ILE A 253 -14.57 18.77 8.12
C ILE A 253 -14.70 20.14 7.47
N GLY A 254 -15.65 20.32 6.56
CA GLY A 254 -15.99 21.60 5.96
C GLY A 254 -16.49 22.63 6.98
N SER A 255 -17.32 22.22 7.93
CA SER A 255 -17.82 23.08 9.01
C SER A 255 -16.70 23.55 9.96
N VAL A 256 -15.80 22.64 10.33
CA VAL A 256 -14.67 22.95 11.25
C VAL A 256 -13.66 23.88 10.59
N THR A 257 -13.33 23.62 9.34
CA THR A 257 -12.29 24.40 8.62
C THR A 257 -12.84 25.66 7.99
N GLY A 258 -14.13 25.72 7.67
CA GLY A 258 -14.72 26.69 6.76
C GLY A 258 -14.22 26.53 5.31
N ILE A 259 -13.66 25.37 4.97
CA ILE A 259 -13.05 25.06 3.68
C ILE A 259 -13.88 23.95 3.01
N GLY A 260 -14.26 24.16 1.74
CA GLY A 260 -14.83 23.11 0.91
C GLY A 260 -13.74 22.23 0.34
N TYR A 261 -13.97 20.93 0.28
CA TYR A 261 -13.10 19.93 -0.35
C TYR A 261 -13.73 19.48 -1.66
N LEU A 262 -13.07 19.71 -2.77
CA LEU A 262 -13.49 19.31 -4.12
C LEU A 262 -12.46 18.36 -4.73
N GLU A 263 -12.78 17.09 -4.80
CA GLU A 263 -11.95 16.09 -5.47
C GLU A 263 -11.86 16.38 -6.98
N LEU A 264 -10.66 16.34 -7.53
CA LEU A 264 -10.40 16.42 -8.97
C LEU A 264 -10.33 15.04 -9.62
N THR A 265 -9.99 14.02 -8.85
CA THR A 265 -9.92 12.64 -9.30
C THR A 265 -10.56 11.74 -8.25
N ASP A 266 -11.30 10.72 -8.69
CA ASP A 266 -11.70 9.64 -7.79
C ASP A 266 -10.46 8.79 -7.48
N PRO A 267 -9.94 8.81 -6.24
CA PRO A 267 -8.71 8.10 -5.91
C PRO A 267 -8.88 6.57 -6.03
N PHE A 268 -10.08 6.07 -5.83
CA PHE A 268 -10.38 4.65 -5.98
C PHE A 268 -10.38 4.22 -7.45
N GLU A 269 -10.94 5.03 -8.35
CA GLU A 269 -10.91 4.75 -9.78
C GLU A 269 -9.47 4.80 -10.34
N ALA A 270 -8.66 5.74 -9.86
CA ALA A 270 -7.25 5.84 -10.23
C ALA A 270 -6.48 4.56 -9.84
N GLU A 271 -6.66 4.07 -8.62
CA GLU A 271 -6.00 2.84 -8.14
C GLU A 271 -6.47 1.58 -8.89
N ARG A 272 -7.75 1.52 -9.27
CA ARG A 272 -8.26 0.44 -10.11
C ARG A 272 -7.63 0.42 -11.48
N LYS A 273 -7.51 1.58 -12.13
CA LYS A 273 -6.85 1.72 -13.44
C LYS A 273 -5.38 1.32 -13.39
N GLU A 274 -4.69 1.68 -12.32
CA GLU A 274 -3.30 1.28 -12.11
C GLU A 274 -3.18 -0.24 -11.96
N ALA A 275 -4.00 -0.85 -11.10
CA ALA A 275 -4.02 -2.30 -10.94
C ALA A 275 -4.32 -3.05 -12.25
N GLU A 276 -5.26 -2.53 -13.05
CA GLU A 276 -5.59 -3.09 -14.36
C GLU A 276 -4.43 -2.98 -15.35
N ALA A 277 -3.75 -1.83 -15.39
CA ALA A 277 -2.60 -1.61 -16.25
C ALA A 277 -1.41 -2.52 -15.92
N GLU A 278 -1.22 -2.86 -14.66
CA GLU A 278 -0.17 -3.75 -14.17
C GLU A 278 -0.56 -5.24 -14.18
N GLY A 279 -1.80 -5.57 -14.59
CA GLY A 279 -2.30 -6.94 -14.56
C GLY A 279 -2.45 -7.52 -13.15
N ARG A 280 -2.54 -6.66 -12.13
CA ARG A 280 -2.84 -7.05 -10.76
C ARG A 280 -4.33 -7.35 -10.59
N PRO A 281 -4.74 -8.18 -9.62
CA PRO A 281 -6.14 -8.28 -9.23
C PRO A 281 -6.71 -6.90 -8.92
N LEU A 282 -7.95 -6.64 -9.38
CA LEU A 282 -8.58 -5.33 -9.16
C LEU A 282 -8.97 -5.19 -7.69
N PRO A 283 -8.62 -4.07 -7.04
CA PRO A 283 -9.14 -3.76 -5.72
C PRO A 283 -10.65 -3.61 -5.80
N SER A 284 -11.35 -4.17 -4.85
CA SER A 284 -12.80 -4.06 -4.73
C SER A 284 -13.13 -3.10 -3.60
N PRO A 285 -14.00 -2.10 -3.79
CA PRO A 285 -14.47 -1.31 -2.67
C PRO A 285 -15.17 -2.22 -1.67
N ALA A 286 -15.20 -1.81 -0.41
CA ALA A 286 -16.10 -2.43 0.55
C ALA A 286 -17.51 -2.46 -0.07
N PRO A 287 -18.27 -3.55 0.07
CA PRO A 287 -19.61 -3.62 -0.49
C PRO A 287 -20.45 -2.48 0.08
N LYS A 288 -20.99 -1.65 -0.79
CA LYS A 288 -22.00 -0.67 -0.39
C LYS A 288 -23.21 -1.47 0.08
N THR A 289 -23.43 -1.55 1.37
CA THR A 289 -24.59 -2.20 1.99
C THR A 289 -25.84 -1.37 1.77
#